data_76ebc8475bc482c226515ade5a2d29db
#
_entry.id   76ebc8475bc482c226515ade5a2d29db
#
_cell.length_a   1.000
_cell.length_b   1.000
_cell.length_c   1.000
_cell.angle_alpha   90.00
_cell.angle_beta   90.00
_cell.angle_gamma   90.00
#
_symmetry.space_group_name_H-M   'P 1'
#
loop_
_entity.id
_entity.type
_entity.pdbx_description
1 polymer ?
#
loop_
_entity_poly.entity_id
_entity_poly.type
_entity_poly.pdbx_seq_one_letter_code
_entity_poly.pdbx_strand_id
1 'polypeptide(L)'
;MNHDMMMSRLAEPFGSFPDILMEWSRIKGDDLALIDDKREVYWAELVGLVERLAARLVETGLQRGQSVAILGNSTVEYALVFLAAMRAGGVAAPLTTSASPEQLEGMARDSGAIHLFIDAAKAAELGQDFMSDLIRVPLESIDQWMAPPGSRAPAFAPEQSDPFNIIYSSGTTGIPKGIVHSHQMRWRQFASTALSYLGAGLEVRSLASTPLYSNTTMVAFLPVLLAGGCVRVMGKFDCGKWLAHAQADRTTITMLVPVQYQRLMDFAGFDDFDLSALKLKYCTSAPFSAELKREVLKRMPGGLIEIYSMTEGGVVCLLPCHEFPDKLHTVGRPAPGSELKVLDDEDREVPPGIPGNMIGRSLTMMSGYKNRPDKTAEAQWIDPATGEAWMRMGDVGRVDADGFVELVGRAKDMIISGGFNIYPSDLEAELCKEPGVAEAAVVGVPSRKWGESPVGFAVLKEGAADPAAILAAVNARLGKTQRLAALHLIDEMPRSHIGKLLKTDLRDEAARLGGVE
;
A
#
# COMPACT_ATOMS: atom_id res chain seq x y z
N MET A 1 6.14 23.61 25.74
CA MET A 1 6.77 24.48 24.72
C MET A 1 7.15 23.72 23.45
N ASN A 2 7.96 22.63 23.54
CA ASN A 2 8.38 21.91 22.33
C ASN A 2 7.26 21.15 21.62
N HIS A 3 6.31 20.55 22.35
CA HIS A 3 5.18 19.81 21.78
C HIS A 3 4.22 20.73 21.00
N ASP A 4 3.82 21.85 21.60
CA ASP A 4 2.90 22.83 20.96
C ASP A 4 3.52 23.45 19.71
N MET A 5 4.83 23.69 19.72
CA MET A 5 5.57 24.16 18.55
C MET A 5 5.51 23.14 17.40
N MET A 6 5.73 21.86 17.70
CA MET A 6 5.68 20.80 16.68
C MET A 6 4.26 20.63 16.12
N MET A 7 3.24 20.67 16.98
CA MET A 7 1.84 20.65 16.53
C MET A 7 1.53 21.83 15.62
N SER A 8 1.98 23.04 15.97
CA SER A 8 1.80 24.24 15.13
C SER A 8 2.45 24.08 13.75
N ARG A 9 3.68 23.55 13.69
CA ARG A 9 4.39 23.30 12.41
C ARG A 9 3.70 22.25 11.55
N LEU A 10 3.24 21.16 12.15
CA LEU A 10 2.53 20.10 11.43
C LEU A 10 1.14 20.53 10.94
N ALA A 11 0.55 21.54 11.58
CA ALA A 11 -0.73 22.13 11.16
C ALA A 11 -0.59 23.10 9.97
N GLU A 12 0.63 23.48 9.58
CA GLU A 12 0.86 24.35 8.43
C GLU A 12 0.40 23.67 7.13
N PRO A 13 -0.17 24.42 6.17
CA PRO A 13 -0.62 23.88 4.89
C PRO A 13 0.48 23.17 4.08
N PHE A 14 1.74 23.55 4.32
CA PHE A 14 2.93 22.95 3.72
C PHE A 14 4.14 23.16 4.63
N GLY A 15 5.01 22.15 4.70
CA GLY A 15 6.25 22.18 5.48
C GLY A 15 7.30 21.22 4.92
N SER A 16 8.45 21.23 5.57
CA SER A 16 9.63 20.45 5.17
C SER A 16 9.81 19.24 6.10
N PHE A 17 9.77 18.03 5.56
CA PHE A 17 10.09 16.80 6.30
C PHE A 17 11.48 16.85 6.95
N PRO A 18 12.57 17.21 6.22
CA PRO A 18 13.89 17.32 6.82
C PRO A 18 13.94 18.25 8.03
N ASP A 19 13.23 19.38 7.97
CA ASP A 19 13.24 20.35 9.08
C ASP A 19 12.52 19.79 10.32
N ILE A 20 11.42 19.07 10.14
CA ILE A 20 10.73 18.39 11.24
C ILE A 20 11.62 17.33 11.89
N LEU A 21 12.33 16.51 11.08
CA LEU A 21 13.25 15.50 11.61
C LEU A 21 14.40 16.15 12.39
N MET A 22 14.92 17.28 11.89
CA MET A 22 15.98 18.03 12.56
C MET A 22 15.51 18.60 13.91
N GLU A 23 14.28 19.11 14.01
CA GLU A 23 13.73 19.59 15.27
C GLU A 23 13.55 18.44 16.28
N TRP A 24 13.03 17.27 15.84
CA TRP A 24 12.92 16.12 16.72
C TRP A 24 14.28 15.63 17.22
N SER A 25 15.31 15.65 16.39
CA SER A 25 16.69 15.33 16.81
C SER A 25 17.19 16.23 17.96
N ARG A 26 16.78 17.50 17.98
CA ARG A 26 17.12 18.42 19.08
C ARG A 26 16.31 18.20 20.35
N ILE A 27 15.05 17.75 20.18
CA ILE A 27 14.09 17.55 21.28
C ILE A 27 14.26 16.18 21.93
N LYS A 28 14.51 15.15 21.12
CA LYS A 28 14.49 13.73 21.49
C LYS A 28 15.79 13.00 21.09
N GLY A 29 16.92 13.70 21.13
CA GLY A 29 18.20 13.17 20.64
C GLY A 29 18.55 11.76 21.14
N ASP A 30 18.27 11.49 22.41
CA ASP A 30 18.55 10.23 23.08
C ASP A 30 17.44 9.17 22.93
N ASP A 31 16.33 9.49 22.27
CA ASP A 31 15.26 8.53 22.00
C ASP A 31 15.55 7.75 20.71
N LEU A 32 15.06 6.51 20.62
CA LEU A 32 15.14 5.70 19.41
C LEU A 32 14.25 6.28 18.29
N ALA A 33 14.76 6.30 17.07
CA ALA A 33 14.06 6.75 15.86
C ALA A 33 13.81 5.61 14.87
N LEU A 34 14.84 4.79 14.57
CA LEU A 34 14.75 3.64 13.66
C LEU A 34 15.37 2.41 14.30
N ILE A 35 14.77 1.26 14.08
CA ILE A 35 15.23 -0.04 14.60
C ILE A 35 15.00 -1.12 13.54
N ASP A 36 15.93 -2.05 13.40
CA ASP A 36 15.72 -3.37 12.81
C ASP A 36 16.42 -4.45 13.63
N ASP A 37 16.55 -5.67 13.11
CA ASP A 37 17.19 -6.79 13.81
C ASP A 37 18.72 -6.63 13.99
N LYS A 38 19.33 -5.63 13.33
CA LYS A 38 20.77 -5.45 13.28
C LYS A 38 21.23 -4.10 13.82
N ARG A 39 20.37 -3.09 13.78
CA ARG A 39 20.73 -1.71 14.04
C ARG A 39 19.65 -0.96 14.79
N GLU A 40 20.07 -0.18 15.76
CA GLU A 40 19.30 0.83 16.44
C GLU A 40 19.88 2.21 16.11
N VAL A 41 19.02 3.18 15.79
CA VAL A 41 19.42 4.54 15.45
C VAL A 41 18.62 5.51 16.31
N TYR A 42 19.31 6.32 17.08
CA TYR A 42 18.75 7.36 17.92
C TYR A 42 18.49 8.63 17.10
N TRP A 43 17.58 9.50 17.56
CA TRP A 43 17.22 10.72 16.83
C TRP A 43 18.40 11.63 16.51
N ALA A 44 19.34 11.82 17.45
CA ALA A 44 20.56 12.60 17.21
C ALA A 44 21.43 11.97 16.12
N GLU A 45 21.55 10.65 16.11
CA GLU A 45 22.32 9.91 15.11
C GLU A 45 21.62 9.90 13.75
N LEU A 46 20.29 9.71 13.71
CA LEU A 46 19.49 9.69 12.48
C LEU A 46 19.78 10.88 11.57
N VAL A 47 19.68 12.08 12.14
CA VAL A 47 19.90 13.33 11.37
C VAL A 47 21.35 13.42 10.89
N GLY A 48 22.31 13.01 11.72
CA GLY A 48 23.73 12.99 11.34
C GLY A 48 24.01 12.03 10.16
N LEU A 49 23.42 10.85 10.17
CA LEU A 49 23.56 9.84 9.10
C LEU A 49 22.87 10.32 7.80
N VAL A 50 21.66 10.86 7.92
CA VAL A 50 20.91 11.42 6.77
C VAL A 50 21.66 12.58 6.13
N GLU A 51 22.25 13.49 6.91
CA GLU A 51 23.05 14.62 6.39
C GLU A 51 24.32 14.12 5.64
N ARG A 52 25.03 13.14 6.18
CA ARG A 52 26.23 12.56 5.56
C ARG A 52 25.90 11.83 4.26
N LEU A 53 24.83 11.04 4.23
CA LEU A 53 24.35 10.37 3.02
C LEU A 53 23.90 11.39 1.97
N ALA A 54 23.13 12.39 2.37
CA ALA A 54 22.67 13.47 1.49
C ALA A 54 23.83 14.29 0.90
N ALA A 55 24.87 14.60 1.72
CA ALA A 55 26.07 15.26 1.26
C ALA A 55 26.79 14.42 0.19
N ARG A 56 26.96 13.12 0.43
CA ARG A 56 27.61 12.23 -0.55
C ARG A 56 26.80 12.09 -1.84
N LEU A 57 25.47 12.01 -1.76
CA LEU A 57 24.60 12.00 -2.96
C LEU A 57 24.83 13.24 -3.82
N VAL A 58 24.90 14.43 -3.21
CA VAL A 58 25.19 15.69 -3.93
C VAL A 58 26.62 15.72 -4.48
N GLU A 59 27.64 15.32 -3.69
CA GLU A 59 29.04 15.23 -4.11
C GLU A 59 29.22 14.29 -5.31
N THR A 60 28.41 13.24 -5.41
CA THR A 60 28.44 12.27 -6.51
C THR A 60 27.48 12.59 -7.65
N GLY A 61 26.96 13.82 -7.67
CA GLY A 61 26.28 14.40 -8.82
C GLY A 61 24.76 14.45 -8.77
N LEU A 62 24.13 14.05 -7.64
CA LEU A 62 22.67 14.15 -7.52
C LEU A 62 22.23 15.62 -7.58
N GLN A 63 21.33 15.91 -8.51
CA GLN A 63 20.73 17.24 -8.66
C GLN A 63 19.27 17.23 -8.17
N ARG A 64 18.73 18.43 -7.87
CA ARG A 64 17.31 18.59 -7.47
C ARG A 64 16.39 17.91 -8.47
N GLY A 65 15.48 17.08 -7.98
CA GLY A 65 14.49 16.36 -8.76
C GLY A 65 14.99 15.11 -9.48
N GLN A 66 16.29 14.79 -9.41
CA GLN A 66 16.81 13.50 -9.90
C GLN A 66 16.53 12.38 -8.90
N SER A 67 16.38 11.16 -9.43
CA SER A 67 15.99 10.02 -8.59
C SER A 67 17.17 9.23 -8.05
N VAL A 68 16.94 8.63 -6.88
CA VAL A 68 17.78 7.63 -6.24
C VAL A 68 17.00 6.32 -6.20
N ALA A 69 17.41 5.31 -6.97
CA ALA A 69 16.80 3.99 -6.97
C ALA A 69 17.25 3.20 -5.73
N ILE A 70 16.30 2.50 -5.08
CA ILE A 70 16.57 1.68 -3.90
C ILE A 70 15.95 0.31 -4.13
N LEU A 71 16.78 -0.74 -4.12
CA LEU A 71 16.37 -2.13 -4.39
C LEU A 71 16.87 -3.05 -3.29
N GLY A 72 15.99 -3.53 -2.46
CA GLY A 72 16.37 -4.45 -1.39
C GLY A 72 15.25 -4.69 -0.38
N ASN A 73 15.55 -5.48 0.62
CA ASN A 73 14.67 -5.69 1.76
C ASN A 73 14.60 -4.44 2.64
N SER A 74 13.51 -4.32 3.37
CA SER A 74 13.32 -3.22 4.31
C SER A 74 14.28 -3.34 5.49
N THR A 75 15.22 -2.39 5.61
CA THR A 75 16.21 -2.28 6.68
C THR A 75 16.36 -0.82 7.12
N VAL A 76 17.09 -0.58 8.20
CA VAL A 76 17.44 0.79 8.63
C VAL A 76 18.26 1.50 7.54
N GLU A 77 19.18 0.80 6.88
CA GLU A 77 19.97 1.37 5.78
C GLU A 77 19.09 1.84 4.62
N TYR A 78 18.08 1.03 4.25
CA TYR A 78 17.09 1.40 3.24
C TYR A 78 16.34 2.69 3.62
N ALA A 79 15.87 2.76 4.87
CA ALA A 79 15.16 3.93 5.40
C ALA A 79 16.07 5.18 5.40
N LEU A 80 17.33 5.03 5.78
CA LEU A 80 18.32 6.12 5.76
C LEU A 80 18.54 6.67 4.35
N VAL A 81 18.69 5.80 3.35
CA VAL A 81 18.85 6.20 1.94
C VAL A 81 17.59 6.93 1.43
N PHE A 82 16.40 6.43 1.77
CA PHE A 82 15.13 7.07 1.41
C PHE A 82 15.06 8.52 1.97
N LEU A 83 15.36 8.68 3.26
CA LEU A 83 15.37 9.99 3.92
C LEU A 83 16.48 10.91 3.37
N ALA A 84 17.65 10.36 3.06
CA ALA A 84 18.78 11.12 2.51
C ALA A 84 18.50 11.61 1.09
N ALA A 85 17.87 10.81 0.23
CA ALA A 85 17.44 11.24 -1.10
C ALA A 85 16.54 12.48 -1.01
N MET A 86 15.54 12.45 -0.15
CA MET A 86 14.64 13.58 0.12
C MET A 86 15.39 14.79 0.68
N ARG A 87 16.34 14.60 1.64
CA ARG A 87 17.14 15.68 2.24
C ARG A 87 18.09 16.34 1.23
N ALA A 88 18.59 15.58 0.27
CA ALA A 88 19.45 16.08 -0.81
C ALA A 88 18.69 16.83 -1.91
N GLY A 89 17.36 16.92 -1.85
CA GLY A 89 16.51 17.47 -2.90
C GLY A 89 16.31 16.52 -4.07
N GLY A 90 16.65 15.25 -3.89
CA GLY A 90 16.37 14.17 -4.84
C GLY A 90 15.01 13.52 -4.61
N VAL A 91 14.72 12.51 -5.42
CA VAL A 91 13.46 11.77 -5.43
C VAL A 91 13.72 10.31 -5.07
N ALA A 92 13.16 9.81 -4.01
CA ALA A 92 13.27 8.39 -3.69
C ALA A 92 12.46 7.55 -4.71
N ALA A 93 13.12 6.61 -5.38
CA ALA A 93 12.51 5.68 -6.33
C ALA A 93 12.70 4.23 -5.86
N PRO A 94 11.91 3.79 -4.86
CA PRO A 94 11.96 2.42 -4.38
C PRO A 94 11.47 1.43 -5.44
N LEU A 95 12.25 0.36 -5.67
CA LEU A 95 11.95 -0.69 -6.63
C LEU A 95 11.46 -1.95 -5.93
N THR A 96 10.46 -2.61 -6.51
CA THR A 96 9.94 -3.87 -5.96
C THR A 96 10.92 -5.01 -6.15
N THR A 97 11.18 -5.77 -5.09
CA THR A 97 12.12 -6.91 -5.13
C THR A 97 11.60 -8.12 -5.92
N SER A 98 10.34 -8.12 -6.34
CA SER A 98 9.67 -9.21 -7.04
C SER A 98 9.61 -9.05 -8.56
N ALA A 99 10.07 -7.91 -9.08
CA ALA A 99 10.06 -7.67 -10.52
C ALA A 99 11.19 -8.43 -11.22
N SER A 100 10.99 -8.73 -12.51
CA SER A 100 12.04 -9.32 -13.33
C SER A 100 13.20 -8.34 -13.53
N PRO A 101 14.42 -8.82 -13.89
CA PRO A 101 15.56 -7.95 -14.17
C PRO A 101 15.24 -6.85 -15.19
N GLU A 102 14.50 -7.18 -16.25
CA GLU A 102 14.10 -6.23 -17.30
C GLU A 102 13.14 -5.17 -16.76
N GLN A 103 12.21 -5.57 -15.89
CA GLN A 103 11.28 -4.62 -15.25
C GLN A 103 12.01 -3.71 -14.26
N LEU A 104 12.97 -4.25 -13.49
CA LEU A 104 13.81 -3.47 -12.57
C LEU A 104 14.63 -2.43 -13.30
N GLU A 105 15.28 -2.83 -14.41
CA GLU A 105 16.01 -1.91 -15.27
C GLU A 105 15.07 -0.84 -15.85
N GLY A 106 13.93 -1.24 -16.38
CA GLY A 106 12.93 -0.33 -16.92
C GLY A 106 12.46 0.71 -15.91
N MET A 107 12.14 0.29 -14.68
CA MET A 107 11.73 1.20 -13.60
C MET A 107 12.84 2.18 -13.19
N ALA A 108 14.08 1.69 -13.02
CA ALA A 108 15.18 2.55 -12.62
C ALA A 108 15.51 3.59 -13.71
N ARG A 109 15.50 3.20 -14.99
CA ARG A 109 15.72 4.12 -16.12
C ARG A 109 14.56 5.12 -16.28
N ASP A 110 13.31 4.65 -16.18
CA ASP A 110 12.13 5.53 -16.22
C ASP A 110 12.15 6.56 -15.10
N SER A 111 12.61 6.17 -13.89
CA SER A 111 12.74 7.10 -12.77
C SER A 111 13.76 8.21 -13.02
N GLY A 112 14.73 8.00 -13.93
CA GLY A 112 15.88 8.87 -14.15
C GLY A 112 16.92 8.77 -13.02
N ALA A 113 17.02 7.61 -12.37
CA ALA A 113 17.99 7.38 -11.30
C ALA A 113 19.43 7.43 -11.82
N ILE A 114 20.32 8.06 -11.07
CA ILE A 114 21.76 8.05 -11.28
C ILE A 114 22.51 7.25 -10.21
N HIS A 115 21.82 6.94 -9.11
CA HIS A 115 22.30 6.07 -8.04
C HIS A 115 21.38 4.85 -7.90
N LEU A 116 21.99 3.68 -7.65
CA LEU A 116 21.27 2.46 -7.30
C LEU A 116 21.83 1.92 -5.98
N PHE A 117 21.05 2.05 -4.91
CA PHE A 117 21.32 1.37 -3.66
C PHE A 117 20.67 -0.01 -3.71
N ILE A 118 21.48 -1.05 -3.51
CA ILE A 118 21.04 -2.43 -3.71
C ILE A 118 21.53 -3.31 -2.56
N ASP A 119 20.67 -4.21 -2.03
CA ASP A 119 21.13 -5.18 -1.03
C ASP A 119 22.01 -6.29 -1.64
N ALA A 120 22.83 -6.92 -0.80
CA ALA A 120 23.77 -7.94 -1.24
C ALA A 120 23.09 -9.15 -1.91
N ALA A 121 21.88 -9.52 -1.44
CA ALA A 121 21.15 -10.65 -1.99
C ALA A 121 20.68 -10.37 -3.41
N LYS A 122 20.09 -9.19 -3.66
CA LYS A 122 19.69 -8.77 -5.00
C LYS A 122 20.87 -8.50 -5.92
N ALA A 123 21.96 -7.95 -5.38
CA ALA A 123 23.18 -7.75 -6.15
C ALA A 123 23.78 -9.08 -6.63
N ALA A 124 23.75 -10.13 -5.80
CA ALA A 124 24.19 -11.47 -6.17
C ALA A 124 23.27 -12.13 -7.21
N GLU A 125 21.95 -11.95 -7.07
CA GLU A 125 20.95 -12.48 -8.01
C GLU A 125 21.07 -11.86 -9.41
N LEU A 126 21.24 -10.52 -9.47
CA LEU A 126 21.24 -9.75 -10.72
C LEU A 126 22.60 -9.67 -11.41
N GLY A 127 23.69 -9.96 -10.68
CA GLY A 127 25.06 -9.88 -11.18
C GLY A 127 25.68 -8.48 -11.11
N GLN A 128 27.00 -8.44 -11.35
CA GLN A 128 27.78 -7.19 -11.22
C GLN A 128 27.52 -6.21 -12.37
N ASP A 129 27.18 -6.71 -13.55
CA ASP A 129 26.97 -5.88 -14.74
C ASP A 129 25.58 -5.22 -14.77
N PHE A 130 24.66 -5.67 -13.92
CA PHE A 130 23.32 -5.10 -13.85
C PHE A 130 23.38 -3.61 -13.51
N MET A 131 22.98 -2.77 -14.47
CA MET A 131 22.97 -1.30 -14.35
C MET A 131 24.34 -0.72 -13.91
N SER A 132 25.43 -1.23 -14.45
CA SER A 132 26.80 -0.78 -14.14
C SER A 132 27.10 0.65 -14.56
N ASP A 133 26.25 1.26 -15.38
CA ASP A 133 26.26 2.68 -15.75
C ASP A 133 25.77 3.62 -14.63
N LEU A 134 25.12 3.09 -13.59
CA LEU A 134 24.75 3.85 -12.40
C LEU A 134 25.80 3.77 -11.30
N ILE A 135 25.78 4.75 -10.40
CA ILE A 135 26.56 4.65 -9.16
C ILE A 135 25.90 3.62 -8.25
N ARG A 136 26.43 2.39 -8.25
CA ARG A 136 25.92 1.28 -7.43
C ARG A 136 26.55 1.30 -6.05
N VAL A 137 25.69 1.24 -5.02
CA VAL A 137 26.12 1.24 -3.62
C VAL A 137 25.43 0.09 -2.89
N PRO A 138 26.17 -0.86 -2.30
CA PRO A 138 25.57 -1.87 -1.44
C PRO A 138 24.94 -1.22 -0.20
N LEU A 139 23.68 -1.58 0.11
CA LEU A 139 22.98 -1.05 1.30
C LEU A 139 23.79 -1.36 2.58
N GLU A 140 24.38 -2.53 2.66
CA GLU A 140 25.19 -2.96 3.81
C GLU A 140 26.50 -2.16 3.96
N SER A 141 26.87 -1.37 2.96
CA SER A 141 28.13 -0.59 2.94
C SER A 141 27.90 0.92 2.98
N ILE A 142 26.67 1.39 3.26
CA ILE A 142 26.39 2.84 3.24
C ILE A 142 27.23 3.62 4.24
N ASP A 143 27.56 3.04 5.39
CA ASP A 143 28.40 3.69 6.42
C ASP A 143 29.81 4.03 5.92
N GLN A 144 30.33 3.24 4.98
CA GLN A 144 31.63 3.45 4.33
C GLN A 144 31.53 4.40 3.15
N TRP A 145 30.38 4.43 2.47
CA TRP A 145 30.14 5.24 1.29
C TRP A 145 29.77 6.69 1.64
N MET A 146 29.04 6.92 2.72
CA MET A 146 28.60 8.26 3.11
C MET A 146 29.77 9.23 3.35
N ALA A 147 29.51 10.52 3.28
CA ALA A 147 30.50 11.57 3.55
C ALA A 147 31.04 11.50 5.00
N PRO A 148 32.23 12.04 5.28
CA PRO A 148 32.85 12.02 6.62
C PRO A 148 31.92 12.56 7.72
N PRO A 149 32.14 12.20 8.99
CA PRO A 149 31.40 12.76 10.12
C PRO A 149 31.42 14.29 10.11
N GLY A 150 30.28 14.92 10.38
CA GLY A 150 30.10 16.37 10.36
C GLY A 150 29.80 16.98 9.00
N SER A 151 29.90 16.19 7.90
CA SER A 151 29.45 16.66 6.57
C SER A 151 27.96 16.94 6.55
N ARG A 152 27.58 17.97 5.78
CA ARG A 152 26.17 18.36 5.59
C ARG A 152 25.90 18.60 4.11
N ALA A 153 24.73 18.20 3.66
CA ALA A 153 24.25 18.56 2.34
C ALA A 153 23.96 20.07 2.25
N PRO A 154 24.05 20.66 1.06
CA PRO A 154 23.56 22.03 0.84
C PRO A 154 22.15 22.22 1.36
N ALA A 155 21.79 23.44 1.72
CA ALA A 155 20.44 23.77 2.15
C ALA A 155 19.45 23.45 1.02
N PHE A 156 18.40 22.71 1.34
CA PHE A 156 17.31 22.38 0.44
C PHE A 156 15.99 22.83 1.07
N ALA A 157 15.29 23.73 0.37
CA ALA A 157 13.93 24.12 0.69
C ALA A 157 13.02 23.52 -0.40
N PRO A 158 12.16 22.54 -0.06
CA PRO A 158 11.27 21.95 -1.05
C PRO A 158 10.19 22.94 -1.47
N GLU A 159 9.85 22.92 -2.76
CA GLU A 159 8.63 23.52 -3.26
C GLU A 159 7.47 22.51 -3.24
N GLN A 160 6.25 23.02 -3.22
CA GLN A 160 5.05 22.17 -3.13
C GLN A 160 4.98 21.14 -4.25
N SER A 161 5.36 21.52 -5.46
CA SER A 161 5.33 20.69 -6.68
C SER A 161 6.54 19.79 -6.85
N ASP A 162 7.62 19.97 -6.07
CA ASP A 162 8.79 19.10 -6.16
C ASP A 162 8.40 17.64 -5.98
N PRO A 163 8.93 16.73 -6.80
CA PRO A 163 8.70 15.31 -6.62
C PRO A 163 9.40 14.83 -5.34
N PHE A 164 8.65 14.12 -4.50
CA PHE A 164 9.10 13.54 -3.25
C PHE A 164 9.57 12.09 -3.43
N ASN A 165 8.72 11.29 -4.07
CA ASN A 165 9.04 9.89 -4.38
C ASN A 165 8.25 9.40 -5.61
N ILE A 166 8.75 8.31 -6.21
CA ILE A 166 8.08 7.58 -7.29
C ILE A 166 7.79 6.17 -6.79
N ILE A 167 6.52 5.78 -6.77
CA ILE A 167 6.10 4.41 -6.47
C ILE A 167 5.70 3.73 -7.77
N TYR A 168 6.31 2.57 -8.07
CA TYR A 168 5.94 1.80 -9.25
C TYR A 168 4.79 0.83 -8.95
N SER A 169 3.70 0.98 -9.70
CA SER A 169 2.61 0.01 -9.66
C SER A 169 2.93 -1.20 -10.54
N SER A 170 2.53 -2.39 -10.09
CA SER A 170 2.49 -3.59 -10.94
C SER A 170 1.38 -3.39 -11.99
N GLY A 171 1.71 -2.72 -13.10
CA GLY A 171 0.74 -2.51 -14.18
C GLY A 171 0.18 -3.84 -14.68
N THR A 172 -1.13 -3.90 -14.91
CA THR A 172 -1.79 -5.05 -15.54
C THR A 172 -1.39 -5.25 -17.00
N THR A 173 -0.62 -4.31 -17.56
CA THR A 173 -0.13 -4.28 -18.95
C THR A 173 1.35 -4.69 -19.08
N GLY A 174 1.95 -5.26 -18.04
CA GLY A 174 3.33 -5.78 -18.07
C GLY A 174 4.42 -4.74 -17.78
N ILE A 175 4.23 -3.46 -18.07
CA ILE A 175 5.20 -2.38 -17.80
C ILE A 175 4.75 -1.58 -16.58
N PRO A 176 5.52 -1.59 -15.47
CA PRO A 176 5.21 -0.80 -14.29
C PRO A 176 5.16 0.70 -14.61
N LYS A 177 4.19 1.41 -14.03
CA LYS A 177 4.05 2.86 -14.16
C LYS A 177 4.56 3.54 -12.90
N GLY A 178 5.44 4.53 -13.06
CA GLY A 178 5.97 5.35 -11.96
C GLY A 178 4.96 6.42 -11.54
N ILE A 179 4.38 6.29 -10.36
CA ILE A 179 3.43 7.23 -9.77
C ILE A 179 4.22 8.28 -9.02
N VAL A 180 4.18 9.53 -9.49
CA VAL A 180 4.93 10.64 -8.90
C VAL A 180 4.12 11.32 -7.81
N HIS A 181 4.66 11.36 -6.61
CA HIS A 181 4.07 12.10 -5.48
C HIS A 181 4.89 13.35 -5.19
N SER A 182 4.21 14.48 -5.00
CA SER A 182 4.86 15.73 -4.65
C SER A 182 5.11 15.87 -3.14
N HIS A 183 5.99 16.81 -2.76
CA HIS A 183 6.20 17.18 -1.36
C HIS A 183 4.90 17.67 -0.72
N GLN A 184 4.07 18.45 -1.43
CA GLN A 184 2.79 18.90 -0.91
C GLN A 184 1.82 17.76 -0.64
N MET A 185 1.68 16.82 -1.58
CA MET A 185 0.82 15.67 -1.43
C MET A 185 1.22 14.86 -0.18
N ARG A 186 2.51 14.57 -0.03
CA ARG A 186 3.03 13.81 1.10
C ARG A 186 2.91 14.56 2.42
N TRP A 187 3.14 15.87 2.40
CA TRP A 187 2.92 16.70 3.59
C TRP A 187 1.46 16.61 4.05
N ARG A 188 0.51 16.87 3.17
CA ARG A 188 -0.93 16.80 3.49
C ARG A 188 -1.36 15.42 4.00
N GLN A 189 -0.82 14.36 3.41
CA GLN A 189 -1.12 13.00 3.81
C GLN A 189 -0.62 12.65 5.21
N PHE A 190 0.61 13.03 5.53
CA PHE A 190 1.28 12.50 6.72
C PHE A 190 1.36 13.49 7.88
N ALA A 191 1.40 14.80 7.64
CA ALA A 191 1.42 15.78 8.72
C ALA A 191 0.10 15.78 9.51
N SER A 192 -1.05 15.65 8.85
CA SER A 192 -2.35 15.53 9.52
C SER A 192 -2.44 14.27 10.38
N THR A 193 -1.89 13.15 9.92
CA THR A 193 -1.84 11.90 10.69
C THR A 193 -0.91 12.05 11.91
N ALA A 194 0.29 12.61 11.73
CA ALA A 194 1.21 12.89 12.82
C ALA A 194 0.60 13.83 13.85
N LEU A 195 -0.10 14.87 13.39
CA LEU A 195 -0.81 15.81 14.25
C LEU A 195 -1.89 15.11 15.09
N SER A 196 -2.62 14.15 14.51
CA SER A 196 -3.61 13.38 15.26
C SER A 196 -2.97 12.51 16.35
N TYR A 197 -1.80 11.94 16.10
CA TYR A 197 -1.07 11.16 17.10
C TYR A 197 -0.62 12.04 18.27
N LEU A 198 -0.02 13.19 17.97
CA LEU A 198 0.42 14.14 18.98
C LEU A 198 -0.76 14.73 19.76
N GLY A 199 -1.85 15.09 19.08
CA GLY A 199 -3.07 15.60 19.72
C GLY A 199 -3.73 14.59 20.66
N ALA A 200 -3.58 13.31 20.38
CA ALA A 200 -4.03 12.23 21.28
C ALA A 200 -3.03 11.91 22.41
N GLY A 201 -1.89 12.59 22.47
CA GLY A 201 -0.85 12.33 23.48
C GLY A 201 -0.20 10.95 23.36
N LEU A 202 -0.16 10.38 22.15
CA LEU A 202 0.39 9.04 21.94
C LEU A 202 1.93 9.06 21.98
N GLU A 203 2.51 8.13 22.71
CA GLU A 203 3.89 7.71 22.48
C GLU A 203 3.90 6.85 21.20
N VAL A 204 4.47 7.38 20.11
CA VAL A 204 4.33 6.78 18.79
C VAL A 204 5.47 5.80 18.52
N ARG A 205 5.14 4.50 18.51
CA ARG A 205 6.06 3.41 18.15
C ARG A 205 5.39 2.53 17.12
N SER A 206 5.95 2.43 15.93
CA SER A 206 5.38 1.59 14.88
C SER A 206 6.25 0.39 14.53
N LEU A 207 5.57 -0.69 14.12
CA LEU A 207 6.18 -1.87 13.52
C LEU A 207 5.74 -1.94 12.05
N ALA A 208 6.67 -1.58 11.15
CA ALA A 208 6.48 -1.59 9.71
C ALA A 208 6.93 -2.94 9.13
N SER A 209 5.99 -3.83 8.83
CA SER A 209 6.25 -5.19 8.35
C SER A 209 5.85 -5.41 6.88
N THR A 210 5.38 -4.37 6.21
CA THR A 210 5.22 -4.33 4.75
C THR A 210 6.47 -3.70 4.12
N PRO A 211 6.78 -4.03 2.83
CA PRO A 211 8.01 -3.53 2.20
C PRO A 211 8.07 -2.00 2.05
N LEU A 212 9.22 -1.39 2.28
CA LEU A 212 9.43 0.07 2.15
C LEU A 212 9.24 0.60 0.71
N TYR A 213 9.25 -0.27 -0.30
CA TYR A 213 8.89 0.12 -1.66
C TYR A 213 7.37 0.27 -1.88
N SER A 214 6.55 -0.18 -0.93
CA SER A 214 5.09 -0.08 -1.01
C SER A 214 4.56 1.23 -0.42
N ASN A 215 3.59 1.83 -1.12
CA ASN A 215 2.87 2.99 -0.59
C ASN A 215 2.18 2.70 0.76
N THR A 216 1.76 1.46 0.98
CA THR A 216 1.16 0.98 2.23
C THR A 216 2.07 1.26 3.43
N THR A 217 3.36 0.97 3.31
CA THR A 217 4.33 1.11 4.40
C THR A 217 4.55 2.58 4.79
N MET A 218 4.37 3.50 3.85
CA MET A 218 4.55 4.93 4.12
C MET A 218 3.62 5.43 5.24
N VAL A 219 2.45 4.80 5.43
CA VAL A 219 1.50 5.13 6.52
C VAL A 219 2.03 4.76 7.91
N ALA A 220 2.84 3.71 8.02
CA ALA A 220 3.47 3.30 9.27
C ALA A 220 4.89 3.88 9.46
N PHE A 221 5.42 4.57 8.47
CA PHE A 221 6.79 5.08 8.45
C PHE A 221 6.84 6.60 8.61
N LEU A 222 6.37 7.34 7.62
CA LEU A 222 6.56 8.80 7.57
C LEU A 222 5.79 9.57 8.66
N PRO A 223 4.49 9.31 8.94
CA PRO A 223 3.79 10.07 9.98
C PRO A 223 4.32 9.78 11.38
N VAL A 224 4.89 8.58 11.61
CA VAL A 224 5.51 8.22 12.87
C VAL A 224 6.77 9.05 13.11
N LEU A 225 7.64 9.19 12.10
CA LEU A 225 8.81 10.06 12.19
C LEU A 225 8.42 11.53 12.32
N LEU A 226 7.40 12.00 11.60
CA LEU A 226 6.89 13.37 11.75
C LEU A 226 6.34 13.63 13.16
N ALA A 227 5.82 12.63 13.85
CA ALA A 227 5.38 12.72 15.23
C ALA A 227 6.53 12.56 16.27
N GLY A 228 7.78 12.41 15.84
CA GLY A 228 8.93 12.16 16.72
C GLY A 228 8.90 10.78 17.38
N GLY A 229 8.29 9.81 16.70
CA GLY A 229 8.18 8.43 17.16
C GLY A 229 9.32 7.55 16.71
N CYS A 230 9.23 6.26 17.03
CA CYS A 230 10.18 5.22 16.65
C CYS A 230 9.54 4.27 15.63
N VAL A 231 10.27 3.89 14.59
CA VAL A 231 9.86 2.90 13.60
C VAL A 231 10.77 1.68 13.66
N ARG A 232 10.20 0.51 14.00
CA ARG A 232 10.87 -0.75 13.70
C ARG A 232 10.54 -1.16 12.27
N VAL A 233 11.58 -1.42 11.51
CA VAL A 233 11.49 -1.92 10.13
C VAL A 233 11.72 -3.43 10.16
N MET A 234 10.76 -4.19 9.63
CA MET A 234 10.82 -5.64 9.53
C MET A 234 10.98 -6.05 8.06
N GLY A 235 12.04 -6.78 7.73
CA GLY A 235 12.35 -7.14 6.34
C GLY A 235 11.33 -8.10 5.72
N LYS A 236 11.12 -9.27 6.34
CA LYS A 236 10.14 -10.27 5.91
C LYS A 236 9.17 -10.55 7.05
N PHE A 237 7.88 -10.49 6.75
CA PHE A 237 6.84 -10.79 7.74
C PHE A 237 6.90 -12.24 8.20
N ASP A 238 6.93 -12.41 9.51
CA ASP A 238 6.82 -13.68 10.23
C ASP A 238 5.97 -13.43 11.47
N CYS A 239 4.97 -14.27 11.75
CA CYS A 239 4.01 -14.04 12.82
C CYS A 239 4.67 -14.01 14.21
N GLY A 240 5.50 -15.00 14.51
CA GLY A 240 6.17 -15.09 15.82
C GLY A 240 7.12 -13.92 16.06
N LYS A 241 7.93 -13.55 15.05
CA LYS A 241 8.80 -12.38 15.15
C LYS A 241 8.03 -11.08 15.26
N TRP A 242 6.95 -10.93 14.49
CA TRP A 242 6.11 -9.73 14.56
C TRP A 242 5.54 -9.54 15.97
N LEU A 243 4.99 -10.60 16.57
CA LEU A 243 4.43 -10.59 17.93
C LEU A 243 5.52 -10.29 18.96
N ALA A 244 6.69 -10.93 18.85
CA ALA A 244 7.81 -10.70 19.75
C ALA A 244 8.31 -9.24 19.68
N HIS A 245 8.45 -8.67 18.48
CA HIS A 245 8.83 -7.27 18.32
C HIS A 245 7.74 -6.32 18.84
N ALA A 246 6.46 -6.61 18.54
CA ALA A 246 5.35 -5.77 18.99
C ALA A 246 5.31 -5.68 20.53
N GLN A 247 5.56 -6.79 21.22
CA GLN A 247 5.67 -6.83 22.68
C GLN A 247 6.92 -6.11 23.18
N ALA A 248 8.11 -6.45 22.64
CA ALA A 248 9.39 -5.93 23.12
C ALA A 248 9.50 -4.41 22.97
N ASP A 249 9.10 -3.88 21.81
CA ASP A 249 9.14 -2.46 21.52
C ASP A 249 7.94 -1.69 22.06
N ARG A 250 6.96 -2.40 22.67
CA ARG A 250 5.69 -1.80 23.09
C ARG A 250 5.02 -1.02 21.94
N THR A 251 4.90 -1.68 20.79
CA THR A 251 4.32 -1.09 19.58
C THR A 251 2.95 -0.50 19.84
N THR A 252 2.77 0.78 19.50
CA THR A 252 1.51 1.49 19.69
C THR A 252 0.69 1.61 18.42
N ILE A 253 1.36 1.57 17.25
CA ILE A 253 0.73 1.72 15.94
C ILE A 253 1.27 0.66 14.99
N THR A 254 0.41 0.09 14.15
CA THR A 254 0.82 -0.80 13.06
C THR A 254 -0.02 -0.60 11.81
N MET A 255 0.59 -0.87 10.64
CA MET A 255 -0.09 -0.99 9.36
C MET A 255 0.16 -2.40 8.85
N LEU A 256 -0.91 -3.16 8.68
CA LEU A 256 -0.87 -4.51 8.11
C LEU A 256 -1.82 -4.60 6.90
N VAL A 257 -1.62 -5.63 6.10
CA VAL A 257 -2.55 -5.99 5.04
C VAL A 257 -3.42 -7.17 5.49
N PRO A 258 -4.60 -7.41 4.88
CA PRO A 258 -5.54 -8.44 5.35
C PRO A 258 -4.91 -9.82 5.54
N VAL A 259 -4.04 -10.27 4.63
CA VAL A 259 -3.36 -11.57 4.75
C VAL A 259 -2.42 -11.65 5.96
N GLN A 260 -1.82 -10.54 6.39
CA GLN A 260 -0.99 -10.51 7.59
C GLN A 260 -1.87 -10.60 8.85
N TYR A 261 -3.01 -9.91 8.87
CA TYR A 261 -4.01 -10.06 9.94
C TYR A 261 -4.51 -11.51 10.02
N GLN A 262 -4.88 -12.12 8.88
CA GLN A 262 -5.33 -13.50 8.86
C GLN A 262 -4.28 -14.45 9.45
N ARG A 263 -3.02 -14.33 9.00
CA ARG A 263 -1.93 -15.17 9.52
C ARG A 263 -1.68 -14.99 11.01
N LEU A 264 -1.84 -13.76 11.55
CA LEU A 264 -1.74 -13.51 12.98
C LEU A 264 -2.91 -14.15 13.74
N MET A 265 -4.13 -14.06 13.22
CA MET A 265 -5.31 -14.68 13.85
C MET A 265 -5.21 -16.21 13.86
N ASP A 266 -4.64 -16.80 12.81
CA ASP A 266 -4.43 -18.25 12.67
C ASP A 266 -3.20 -18.76 13.45
N PHE A 267 -2.35 -17.86 13.97
CA PHE A 267 -1.11 -18.24 14.65
C PHE A 267 -1.41 -18.81 16.04
N ALA A 268 -1.08 -20.08 16.28
CA ALA A 268 -1.41 -20.81 17.50
C ALA A 268 -0.87 -20.18 18.80
N GLY A 269 0.30 -19.50 18.72
CA GLY A 269 0.92 -18.80 19.85
C GLY A 269 0.54 -17.34 19.99
N PHE A 270 -0.51 -16.85 19.31
CA PHE A 270 -0.87 -15.43 19.32
C PHE A 270 -1.14 -14.88 20.72
N ASP A 271 -1.87 -15.64 21.53
CA ASP A 271 -2.32 -15.21 22.86
C ASP A 271 -1.21 -15.28 23.94
N ASP A 272 0.00 -15.75 23.57
CA ASP A 272 1.17 -15.81 24.46
C ASP A 272 1.90 -14.45 24.56
N PHE A 273 1.53 -13.47 23.73
CA PHE A 273 2.21 -12.19 23.65
C PHE A 273 1.37 -11.03 24.21
N ASP A 274 2.05 -10.12 24.93
CA ASP A 274 1.43 -8.89 25.44
C ASP A 274 1.41 -7.79 24.38
N LEU A 275 0.25 -7.54 23.80
CA LEU A 275 -0.02 -6.47 22.84
C LEU A 275 -0.71 -5.25 23.46
N SER A 276 -0.79 -5.14 24.79
CA SER A 276 -1.54 -4.10 25.52
C SER A 276 -1.12 -2.66 25.20
N ALA A 277 0.11 -2.48 24.70
CA ALA A 277 0.60 -1.18 24.24
C ALA A 277 -0.08 -0.68 22.94
N LEU A 278 -0.63 -1.60 22.11
CA LEU A 278 -1.20 -1.27 20.83
C LEU A 278 -2.45 -0.39 20.98
N LYS A 279 -2.43 0.78 20.31
CA LYS A 279 -3.50 1.79 20.37
C LYS A 279 -4.27 1.87 19.07
N LEU A 280 -3.57 1.73 17.92
CA LEU A 280 -4.18 1.90 16.62
C LEU A 280 -3.58 0.94 15.60
N LYS A 281 -4.46 0.31 14.85
CA LYS A 281 -4.15 -0.61 13.77
C LYS A 281 -4.76 -0.09 12.48
N TYR A 282 -3.97 -0.09 11.41
CA TYR A 282 -4.44 0.24 10.08
C TYR A 282 -4.45 -1.00 9.19
N CYS A 283 -5.35 -1.00 8.21
CA CYS A 283 -5.42 -2.01 7.17
C CYS A 283 -5.71 -1.35 5.82
N THR A 284 -5.07 -1.83 4.74
CA THR A 284 -5.33 -1.37 3.37
C THR A 284 -4.85 -2.39 2.34
N SER A 285 -4.92 -2.06 1.07
CA SER A 285 -4.33 -2.72 -0.11
C SER A 285 -5.07 -3.92 -0.68
N ALA A 286 -5.93 -4.58 0.07
CA ALA A 286 -6.72 -5.74 -0.39
C ALA A 286 -8.11 -5.75 0.30
N PRO A 287 -9.08 -6.52 -0.21
CA PRO A 287 -10.37 -6.70 0.46
C PRO A 287 -10.18 -7.25 1.88
N PHE A 288 -10.82 -6.60 2.85
CA PHE A 288 -10.77 -6.96 4.26
C PHE A 288 -12.16 -7.39 4.72
N SER A 289 -12.35 -8.68 4.94
CA SER A 289 -13.68 -9.22 5.25
C SER A 289 -14.21 -8.75 6.60
N ALA A 290 -15.53 -8.64 6.71
CA ALA A 290 -16.19 -8.24 7.96
C ALA A 290 -15.90 -9.23 9.11
N GLU A 291 -15.75 -10.51 8.80
CA GLU A 291 -15.42 -11.57 9.75
C GLU A 291 -14.03 -11.34 10.34
N LEU A 292 -13.02 -11.14 9.47
CA LEU A 292 -11.65 -10.91 9.91
C LEU A 292 -11.51 -9.59 10.68
N LYS A 293 -12.24 -8.53 10.28
CA LYS A 293 -12.31 -7.27 11.05
C LYS A 293 -12.83 -7.50 12.47
N ARG A 294 -13.91 -8.30 12.63
CA ARG A 294 -14.47 -8.64 13.96
C ARG A 294 -13.48 -9.43 14.79
N GLU A 295 -12.79 -10.41 14.21
CA GLU A 295 -11.81 -11.22 14.91
C GLU A 295 -10.62 -10.38 15.37
N VAL A 296 -10.07 -9.52 14.51
CA VAL A 296 -9.00 -8.58 14.86
C VAL A 296 -9.41 -7.63 15.98
N LEU A 297 -10.64 -7.09 15.93
CA LEU A 297 -11.16 -6.22 17.00
C LEU A 297 -11.32 -6.95 18.32
N LYS A 298 -11.68 -8.23 18.29
CA LYS A 298 -11.85 -9.07 19.49
C LYS A 298 -10.53 -9.43 20.15
N ARG A 299 -9.48 -9.74 19.36
CA ARG A 299 -8.22 -10.32 19.87
C ARG A 299 -7.08 -9.32 20.00
N MET A 300 -7.08 -8.25 19.22
CA MET A 300 -6.02 -7.23 19.25
C MET A 300 -6.53 -5.94 19.91
N PRO A 301 -5.84 -5.42 20.93
CA PRO A 301 -6.23 -4.19 21.61
C PRO A 301 -6.15 -2.96 20.69
N GLY A 302 -6.82 -1.87 21.07
CA GLY A 302 -6.83 -0.60 20.35
C GLY A 302 -7.77 -0.56 19.15
N GLY A 303 -7.89 0.60 18.54
CA GLY A 303 -8.76 0.84 17.37
C GLY A 303 -8.24 0.16 16.10
N LEU A 304 -9.15 -0.14 15.17
CA LEU A 304 -8.86 -0.63 13.82
C LEU A 304 -9.45 0.34 12.81
N ILE A 305 -8.64 0.83 11.88
CA ILE A 305 -9.07 1.70 10.78
C ILE A 305 -8.70 1.03 9.46
N GLU A 306 -9.71 0.74 8.65
CA GLU A 306 -9.48 0.37 7.26
C GLU A 306 -9.37 1.65 6.41
N ILE A 307 -8.39 1.66 5.51
CA ILE A 307 -8.15 2.75 4.55
C ILE A 307 -8.39 2.20 3.15
N TYR A 308 -9.36 2.73 2.45
CA TYR A 308 -9.54 2.50 1.02
C TYR A 308 -9.04 3.71 0.24
N SER A 309 -8.12 3.46 -0.68
CA SER A 309 -7.59 4.42 -1.64
C SER A 309 -6.76 3.70 -2.69
N MET A 310 -6.18 4.44 -3.61
CA MET A 310 -5.18 3.95 -4.56
C MET A 310 -3.90 4.78 -4.45
N THR A 311 -2.79 4.24 -4.97
CA THR A 311 -1.49 4.92 -4.91
C THR A 311 -1.51 6.24 -5.68
N GLU A 312 -2.28 6.31 -6.73
CA GLU A 312 -2.52 7.51 -7.54
C GLU A 312 -3.29 8.62 -6.79
N GLY A 313 -3.93 8.29 -5.66
CA GLY A 313 -4.81 9.20 -4.91
C GLY A 313 -6.28 8.97 -5.26
N GLY A 314 -7.00 10.01 -5.68
CA GLY A 314 -8.46 9.96 -5.84
C GLY A 314 -9.16 10.09 -4.50
N VAL A 315 -10.22 9.32 -4.23
CA VAL A 315 -10.86 9.32 -2.91
C VAL A 315 -10.04 8.54 -1.90
N VAL A 316 -10.02 9.03 -0.68
CA VAL A 316 -9.61 8.28 0.51
C VAL A 316 -10.85 8.03 1.35
N CYS A 317 -11.23 6.76 1.56
CA CYS A 317 -12.27 6.40 2.53
C CYS A 317 -11.65 5.79 3.78
N LEU A 318 -12.24 6.10 4.93
CA LEU A 318 -11.82 5.59 6.23
C LEU A 318 -13.00 4.88 6.91
N LEU A 319 -12.76 3.67 7.39
CA LEU A 319 -13.66 2.94 8.26
C LEU A 319 -13.02 2.74 9.64
N PRO A 320 -13.35 3.55 10.65
CA PRO A 320 -13.05 3.24 12.03
C PRO A 320 -13.90 2.03 12.48
N CYS A 321 -13.40 0.82 12.26
CA CYS A 321 -14.14 -0.43 12.46
C CYS A 321 -14.67 -0.59 13.90
N HIS A 322 -13.97 -0.05 14.88
CA HIS A 322 -14.33 -0.08 16.29
C HIS A 322 -15.49 0.87 16.64
N GLU A 323 -15.74 1.88 15.81
CA GLU A 323 -16.85 2.84 15.98
C GLU A 323 -18.11 2.41 15.22
N PHE A 324 -17.92 1.66 14.11
CA PHE A 324 -19.01 1.28 13.19
C PHE A 324 -19.10 -0.25 13.00
N PRO A 325 -19.44 -1.02 14.06
CA PRO A 325 -19.47 -2.49 14.00
C PRO A 325 -20.51 -3.04 13.01
N ASP A 326 -21.57 -2.30 12.71
CA ASP A 326 -22.62 -2.68 11.75
C ASP A 326 -22.21 -2.40 10.29
N LYS A 327 -21.16 -1.63 10.04
CA LYS A 327 -20.68 -1.21 8.70
C LYS A 327 -19.38 -1.93 8.27
N LEU A 328 -19.00 -3.02 8.94
CA LEU A 328 -17.73 -3.72 8.64
C LEU A 328 -17.67 -4.31 7.23
N HIS A 329 -18.79 -4.44 6.52
CA HIS A 329 -18.85 -4.86 5.13
C HIS A 329 -18.48 -3.74 4.14
N THR A 330 -18.37 -2.49 4.59
CA THR A 330 -18.00 -1.32 3.79
C THR A 330 -16.52 -0.96 3.95
N VAL A 331 -16.05 -0.02 3.14
CA VAL A 331 -14.70 0.60 3.27
C VAL A 331 -14.77 1.98 3.94
N GLY A 332 -15.87 2.30 4.58
CA GLY A 332 -16.06 3.55 5.31
C GLY A 332 -16.63 4.69 4.47
N ARG A 333 -16.34 5.91 4.91
CA ARG A 333 -16.78 7.16 4.27
C ARG A 333 -15.61 7.94 3.71
N PRO A 334 -15.82 8.82 2.72
CA PRO A 334 -14.79 9.76 2.29
C PRO A 334 -14.23 10.54 3.49
N ALA A 335 -12.90 10.55 3.62
CA ALA A 335 -12.19 11.30 4.63
C ALA A 335 -12.34 12.83 4.40
N PRO A 336 -12.13 13.68 5.41
CA PRO A 336 -12.12 15.13 5.24
C PRO A 336 -11.20 15.56 4.09
N GLY A 337 -11.71 16.38 3.16
CA GLY A 337 -10.99 16.81 1.96
C GLY A 337 -10.93 15.76 0.84
N SER A 338 -11.70 14.67 0.94
CA SER A 338 -11.92 13.69 -0.12
C SER A 338 -13.35 13.74 -0.62
N GLU A 339 -13.54 13.60 -1.91
CA GLU A 339 -14.83 13.59 -2.58
C GLU A 339 -14.96 12.34 -3.45
N LEU A 340 -16.15 11.79 -3.51
CA LEU A 340 -16.51 10.60 -4.29
C LEU A 340 -17.76 10.88 -5.12
N LYS A 341 -17.74 10.43 -6.37
CA LYS A 341 -18.93 10.26 -7.21
C LYS A 341 -18.98 8.82 -7.72
N VAL A 342 -20.17 8.34 -7.97
CA VAL A 342 -20.44 7.04 -8.60
C VAL A 342 -21.15 7.31 -9.92
N LEU A 343 -20.58 6.82 -11.04
CA LEU A 343 -21.03 7.11 -12.38
C LEU A 343 -21.55 5.85 -13.07
N ASP A 344 -22.57 6.02 -13.93
CA ASP A 344 -22.97 4.97 -14.87
C ASP A 344 -21.98 4.83 -16.06
N ASP A 345 -22.30 3.96 -17.02
CA ASP A 345 -21.45 3.72 -18.19
C ASP A 345 -21.44 4.91 -19.19
N GLU A 346 -22.36 5.87 -19.05
CA GLU A 346 -22.40 7.12 -19.82
C GLU A 346 -21.81 8.30 -19.04
N ASP A 347 -21.03 8.04 -17.99
CA ASP A 347 -20.37 9.03 -17.12
C ASP A 347 -21.37 10.00 -16.41
N ARG A 348 -22.61 9.57 -16.13
CA ARG A 348 -23.61 10.34 -15.35
C ARG A 348 -23.64 9.85 -13.91
N GLU A 349 -23.73 10.77 -12.97
CA GLU A 349 -23.82 10.44 -11.54
C GLU A 349 -25.11 9.67 -11.21
N VAL A 350 -24.97 8.54 -10.50
CA VAL A 350 -26.09 7.69 -10.09
C VAL A 350 -26.58 8.03 -8.67
N PRO A 351 -27.87 7.78 -8.36
CA PRO A 351 -28.38 7.95 -7.00
C PRO A 351 -27.70 7.01 -5.98
N PRO A 352 -27.72 7.37 -4.68
CA PRO A 352 -27.26 6.49 -3.61
C PRO A 352 -27.91 5.10 -3.68
N GLY A 353 -27.14 4.06 -3.38
CA GLY A 353 -27.55 2.65 -3.43
C GLY A 353 -27.39 1.98 -4.80
N ILE A 354 -27.25 2.74 -5.88
CA ILE A 354 -27.01 2.20 -7.23
C ILE A 354 -25.51 1.99 -7.44
N PRO A 355 -25.07 0.78 -7.85
CA PRO A 355 -23.69 0.53 -8.20
C PRO A 355 -23.26 1.26 -9.47
N GLY A 356 -22.00 1.70 -9.52
CA GLY A 356 -21.42 2.30 -10.72
C GLY A 356 -19.92 2.48 -10.59
N ASN A 357 -19.31 3.07 -11.61
CA ASN A 357 -17.88 3.35 -11.67
C ASN A 357 -17.51 4.46 -10.69
N MET A 358 -16.59 4.16 -9.78
CA MET A 358 -16.15 5.12 -8.78
C MET A 358 -15.13 6.08 -9.35
N ILE A 359 -15.34 7.37 -9.13
CA ILE A 359 -14.36 8.42 -9.35
C ILE A 359 -14.15 9.19 -8.05
N GLY A 360 -12.93 9.67 -7.82
CA GLY A 360 -12.64 10.38 -6.60
C GLY A 360 -11.62 11.49 -6.76
N ARG A 361 -11.67 12.46 -5.88
CA ARG A 361 -10.61 13.46 -5.73
C ARG A 361 -10.31 13.73 -4.28
N SER A 362 -9.08 14.15 -4.02
CA SER A 362 -8.63 14.55 -2.69
C SER A 362 -7.42 15.48 -2.78
N LEU A 363 -7.00 15.97 -1.64
CA LEU A 363 -5.77 16.77 -1.52
C LEU A 363 -4.49 15.93 -1.68
N THR A 364 -4.63 14.60 -1.84
CA THR A 364 -3.52 13.64 -1.91
C THR A 364 -3.47 12.90 -3.27
N MET A 365 -3.87 13.57 -4.35
CA MET A 365 -3.71 13.05 -5.70
C MET A 365 -2.25 13.13 -6.17
N MET A 366 -1.81 12.14 -6.98
CA MET A 366 -0.50 12.14 -7.62
C MET A 366 -0.28 13.34 -8.52
N SER A 367 0.96 13.70 -8.79
CA SER A 367 1.31 14.69 -9.81
C SER A 367 1.12 14.17 -11.24
N GLY A 368 1.13 12.85 -11.41
CA GLY A 368 0.96 12.13 -12.67
C GLY A 368 1.85 10.89 -12.74
N TYR A 369 1.73 10.15 -13.84
CA TYR A 369 2.65 9.06 -14.15
C TYR A 369 3.93 9.60 -14.78
N LYS A 370 5.07 9.14 -14.27
CA LYS A 370 6.40 9.53 -14.78
C LYS A 370 6.49 9.25 -16.28
N ASN A 371 6.91 10.24 -17.06
CA ASN A 371 7.07 10.16 -18.52
C ASN A 371 5.84 9.68 -19.32
N ARG A 372 4.65 9.66 -18.70
CA ARG A 372 3.43 9.11 -19.31
C ARG A 372 2.23 10.06 -19.16
N PRO A 373 2.26 11.24 -19.81
CA PRO A 373 1.14 12.19 -19.77
C PRO A 373 -0.13 11.62 -20.40
N ASP A 374 0.01 10.73 -21.41
CA ASP A 374 -1.08 9.98 -22.01
C ASP A 374 -1.85 9.15 -20.95
N LYS A 375 -1.11 8.37 -20.15
CA LYS A 375 -1.72 7.54 -19.09
C LYS A 375 -2.24 8.35 -17.92
N THR A 376 -1.67 9.50 -17.66
CA THR A 376 -2.18 10.43 -16.66
C THR A 376 -3.56 10.96 -17.07
N ALA A 377 -3.70 11.37 -18.34
CA ALA A 377 -4.99 11.83 -18.88
C ALA A 377 -6.04 10.71 -18.90
N GLU A 378 -5.66 9.47 -19.32
CA GLU A 378 -6.56 8.30 -19.31
C GLU A 378 -7.09 7.96 -17.91
N ALA A 379 -6.28 8.18 -16.85
CA ALA A 379 -6.67 7.90 -15.47
C ALA A 379 -7.61 8.96 -14.88
N GLN A 380 -7.81 10.07 -15.56
CA GLN A 380 -8.62 11.19 -15.10
C GLN A 380 -10.01 11.20 -15.78
N TRP A 381 -10.96 11.72 -15.06
CA TRP A 381 -12.23 12.19 -15.57
C TRP A 381 -12.34 13.68 -15.29
N ILE A 382 -12.66 14.45 -16.31
CA ILE A 382 -12.81 15.90 -16.17
C ILE A 382 -14.30 16.21 -16.02
N ASP A 383 -14.68 16.82 -14.91
CA ASP A 383 -16.05 17.21 -14.65
C ASP A 383 -16.49 18.25 -15.71
N PRO A 384 -17.48 17.93 -16.54
CA PRO A 384 -17.91 18.82 -17.60
C PRO A 384 -18.54 20.14 -17.11
N ALA A 385 -18.99 20.16 -15.85
CA ALA A 385 -19.59 21.35 -15.26
C ALA A 385 -18.58 22.31 -14.62
N THR A 386 -17.50 21.78 -14.04
CA THR A 386 -16.53 22.57 -13.27
C THR A 386 -15.14 22.63 -13.92
N GLY A 387 -14.84 21.71 -14.84
CA GLY A 387 -13.50 21.54 -15.42
C GLY A 387 -12.49 20.90 -14.44
N GLU A 388 -12.91 20.45 -13.27
CA GLU A 388 -12.05 19.84 -12.27
C GLU A 388 -11.71 18.40 -12.63
N ALA A 389 -10.45 18.01 -12.34
CA ALA A 389 -9.97 16.65 -12.58
C ALA A 389 -10.30 15.73 -11.39
N TRP A 390 -10.86 14.57 -11.69
CA TRP A 390 -11.15 13.46 -10.79
C TRP A 390 -10.38 12.22 -11.25
N MET A 391 -9.97 11.38 -10.32
CA MET A 391 -9.32 10.10 -10.64
C MET A 391 -10.37 9.01 -10.82
N ARG A 392 -10.28 8.25 -11.93
CA ARG A 392 -11.01 7.00 -12.09
C ARG A 392 -10.40 5.94 -11.17
N MET A 393 -11.16 5.49 -10.15
CA MET A 393 -10.67 4.53 -9.16
C MET A 393 -10.47 3.12 -9.75
N GLY A 394 -11.13 2.84 -10.87
CA GLY A 394 -11.13 1.51 -11.49
C GLY A 394 -11.89 0.45 -10.67
N ASP A 395 -12.61 0.89 -9.66
CA ASP A 395 -13.49 0.08 -8.83
C ASP A 395 -14.95 0.43 -9.13
N VAL A 396 -15.82 -0.57 -9.00
CA VAL A 396 -17.28 -0.42 -8.98
C VAL A 396 -17.74 -0.47 -7.54
N GLY A 397 -18.56 0.48 -7.15
CA GLY A 397 -19.08 0.57 -5.79
C GLY A 397 -20.41 1.31 -5.73
N ARG A 398 -20.99 1.35 -4.55
CA ARG A 398 -22.18 2.12 -4.22
C ARG A 398 -22.02 2.84 -2.90
N VAL A 399 -22.78 3.91 -2.72
CA VAL A 399 -22.81 4.66 -1.46
C VAL A 399 -24.16 4.42 -0.81
N ASP A 400 -24.18 4.00 0.45
CA ASP A 400 -25.43 3.80 1.18
C ASP A 400 -26.05 5.14 1.66
N ALA A 401 -27.23 5.07 2.25
CA ALA A 401 -27.96 6.25 2.75
C ALA A 401 -27.22 7.01 3.87
N ASP A 402 -26.29 6.35 4.56
CA ASP A 402 -25.47 6.92 5.63
C ASP A 402 -24.13 7.45 5.10
N GLY A 403 -23.85 7.35 3.79
CA GLY A 403 -22.64 7.79 3.13
C GLY A 403 -21.47 6.80 3.19
N PHE A 404 -21.70 5.53 3.61
CA PHE A 404 -20.68 4.49 3.57
C PHE A 404 -20.55 3.89 2.18
N VAL A 405 -19.32 3.61 1.80
CA VAL A 405 -18.95 3.08 0.50
C VAL A 405 -18.83 1.57 0.58
N GLU A 406 -19.56 0.86 -0.25
CA GLU A 406 -19.45 -0.58 -0.44
C GLU A 406 -18.82 -0.87 -1.79
N LEU A 407 -17.73 -1.65 -1.80
CA LEU A 407 -17.07 -2.08 -3.02
C LEU A 407 -17.80 -3.30 -3.59
N VAL A 408 -18.18 -3.22 -4.85
CA VAL A 408 -18.85 -4.32 -5.59
C VAL A 408 -17.81 -5.12 -6.38
N GLY A 409 -16.73 -4.49 -6.87
CA GLY A 409 -15.66 -5.17 -7.58
C GLY A 409 -14.74 -4.23 -8.34
N ARG A 410 -13.88 -4.82 -9.16
CA ARG A 410 -13.05 -4.08 -10.12
C ARG A 410 -13.76 -3.97 -11.45
N ALA A 411 -13.82 -2.78 -12.04
CA ALA A 411 -14.42 -2.57 -13.36
C ALA A 411 -13.81 -3.50 -14.43
N LYS A 412 -12.49 -3.68 -14.42
CA LYS A 412 -11.75 -4.56 -15.35
C LYS A 412 -11.90 -6.08 -15.07
N ASP A 413 -12.36 -6.46 -13.89
CA ASP A 413 -12.56 -7.86 -13.49
C ASP A 413 -14.04 -8.28 -13.61
N MET A 414 -14.93 -7.33 -13.92
CA MET A 414 -16.32 -7.57 -14.21
C MET A 414 -16.45 -8.53 -15.40
N ILE A 415 -17.29 -9.52 -15.26
CA ILE A 415 -17.52 -10.56 -16.26
C ILE A 415 -18.76 -10.21 -17.05
N ILE A 416 -18.62 -10.09 -18.36
CA ILE A 416 -19.78 -9.81 -19.25
C ILE A 416 -20.28 -11.12 -19.82
N SER A 417 -21.32 -11.70 -19.20
CA SER A 417 -21.89 -12.97 -19.58
C SER A 417 -23.30 -12.79 -20.13
N GLY A 418 -23.48 -13.07 -21.41
CA GLY A 418 -24.80 -12.96 -22.09
C GLY A 418 -25.37 -11.53 -22.06
N GLY A 419 -24.53 -10.51 -22.01
CA GLY A 419 -24.93 -9.09 -21.92
C GLY A 419 -25.24 -8.62 -20.49
N PHE A 420 -24.99 -9.43 -19.48
CA PHE A 420 -25.15 -9.08 -18.08
C PHE A 420 -23.80 -8.84 -17.40
N ASN A 421 -23.72 -7.80 -16.61
CA ASN A 421 -22.58 -7.50 -15.76
C ASN A 421 -22.62 -8.40 -14.52
N ILE A 422 -21.63 -9.28 -14.37
CA ILE A 422 -21.44 -10.18 -13.23
C ILE A 422 -20.22 -9.71 -12.45
N TYR A 423 -20.41 -9.47 -11.19
CA TYR A 423 -19.30 -9.08 -10.30
C TYR A 423 -18.70 -10.34 -9.65
N PRO A 424 -17.41 -10.63 -9.86
CA PRO A 424 -16.75 -11.79 -9.25
C PRO A 424 -16.93 -11.88 -7.75
N SER A 425 -16.92 -10.73 -7.04
CA SER A 425 -17.10 -10.67 -5.58
C SER A 425 -18.42 -11.28 -5.09
N ASP A 426 -19.49 -11.15 -5.84
CA ASP A 426 -20.78 -11.74 -5.47
C ASP A 426 -20.70 -13.27 -5.52
N LEU A 427 -20.02 -13.82 -6.54
CA LEU A 427 -19.84 -15.24 -6.70
C LEU A 427 -18.81 -15.80 -5.71
N GLU A 428 -17.77 -15.04 -5.42
CA GLU A 428 -16.75 -15.36 -4.41
C GLU A 428 -17.40 -15.43 -3.01
N ALA A 429 -18.29 -14.49 -2.69
CA ALA A 429 -19.06 -14.50 -1.44
C ALA A 429 -20.00 -15.72 -1.35
N GLU A 430 -20.62 -16.14 -2.44
CA GLU A 430 -21.46 -17.35 -2.47
C GLU A 430 -20.65 -18.63 -2.30
N LEU A 431 -19.45 -18.72 -2.89
CA LEU A 431 -18.52 -19.82 -2.69
C LEU A 431 -18.04 -19.91 -1.23
N CYS A 432 -17.71 -18.78 -0.62
CA CYS A 432 -17.25 -18.75 0.77
C CYS A 432 -18.32 -19.11 1.81
N LYS A 433 -19.62 -19.16 1.43
CA LYS A 433 -20.69 -19.68 2.29
C LYS A 433 -20.67 -21.22 2.40
N GLU A 434 -20.01 -21.90 1.48
CA GLU A 434 -19.95 -23.37 1.53
C GLU A 434 -19.05 -23.85 2.68
N PRO A 435 -19.54 -24.82 3.50
CA PRO A 435 -18.72 -25.42 4.53
C PRO A 435 -17.45 -26.02 3.92
N GLY A 436 -16.29 -25.64 4.47
CA GLY A 436 -15.01 -26.14 3.99
C GLY A 436 -14.31 -25.29 2.93
N VAL A 437 -14.93 -24.27 2.35
CA VAL A 437 -14.22 -23.28 1.54
C VAL A 437 -13.50 -22.30 2.48
N ALA A 438 -12.17 -22.21 2.34
CA ALA A 438 -11.33 -21.28 3.09
C ALA A 438 -11.20 -19.95 2.35
N GLU A 439 -10.92 -20.01 1.05
CA GLU A 439 -10.82 -18.86 0.15
C GLU A 439 -11.46 -19.18 -1.19
N ALA A 440 -11.98 -18.16 -1.86
CA ALA A 440 -12.50 -18.27 -3.21
C ALA A 440 -12.08 -17.08 -4.08
N ALA A 441 -11.91 -17.33 -5.37
CA ALA A 441 -11.72 -16.30 -6.39
C ALA A 441 -12.50 -16.68 -7.64
N VAL A 442 -13.03 -15.68 -8.35
CA VAL A 442 -13.74 -15.90 -9.61
C VAL A 442 -13.13 -15.03 -10.70
N VAL A 443 -12.95 -15.60 -11.87
CA VAL A 443 -12.45 -14.93 -13.07
C VAL A 443 -13.37 -15.20 -14.27
N GLY A 444 -13.45 -14.23 -15.17
CA GLY A 444 -14.08 -14.41 -16.48
C GLY A 444 -13.14 -15.12 -17.43
N VAL A 445 -13.66 -16.11 -18.14
CA VAL A 445 -12.97 -16.79 -19.24
C VAL A 445 -13.80 -16.65 -20.52
N PRO A 446 -13.16 -16.58 -21.71
CA PRO A 446 -13.88 -16.52 -22.97
C PRO A 446 -14.84 -17.70 -23.16
N SER A 447 -16.06 -17.43 -23.57
CA SER A 447 -17.11 -18.42 -23.85
C SER A 447 -17.78 -18.13 -25.19
N ARG A 448 -17.87 -19.15 -26.06
CA ARG A 448 -18.55 -19.02 -27.35
C ARG A 448 -20.03 -18.68 -27.21
N LYS A 449 -20.65 -19.15 -26.15
CA LYS A 449 -22.09 -19.02 -25.92
C LYS A 449 -22.47 -17.70 -25.26
N TRP A 450 -21.61 -17.21 -24.32
CA TRP A 450 -21.98 -16.12 -23.44
C TRP A 450 -21.08 -14.87 -23.57
N GLY A 451 -20.03 -14.91 -24.43
CA GLY A 451 -18.96 -13.92 -24.46
C GLY A 451 -17.91 -14.24 -23.41
N GLU A 452 -18.31 -14.21 -22.15
CA GLU A 452 -17.51 -14.70 -21.02
C GLU A 452 -18.36 -15.62 -20.13
N SER A 453 -17.70 -16.50 -19.41
CA SER A 453 -18.29 -17.34 -18.37
C SER A 453 -17.47 -17.26 -17.09
N PRO A 454 -18.11 -17.20 -15.91
CA PRO A 454 -17.40 -17.17 -14.64
C PRO A 454 -16.84 -18.56 -14.29
N VAL A 455 -15.56 -18.59 -13.90
CA VAL A 455 -14.86 -19.79 -13.41
C VAL A 455 -14.35 -19.51 -12.00
N GLY A 456 -14.69 -20.39 -11.06
CA GLY A 456 -14.28 -20.31 -9.66
C GLY A 456 -12.97 -21.05 -9.41
N PHE A 457 -12.19 -20.52 -8.48
CA PHE A 457 -11.06 -21.16 -7.81
C PHE A 457 -11.33 -21.18 -6.31
N ALA A 458 -11.01 -22.27 -5.64
CA ALA A 458 -11.19 -22.39 -4.19
C ALA A 458 -10.00 -23.07 -3.51
N VAL A 459 -9.67 -22.58 -2.33
CA VAL A 459 -8.81 -23.27 -1.35
C VAL A 459 -9.73 -23.89 -0.31
N LEU A 460 -9.55 -25.17 -0.04
CA LEU A 460 -10.39 -25.92 0.89
C LEU A 460 -9.71 -26.12 2.25
N LYS A 461 -10.52 -26.18 3.31
CA LYS A 461 -10.13 -26.68 4.64
C LYS A 461 -10.07 -28.21 4.61
N GLU A 462 -9.30 -28.82 5.52
CA GLU A 462 -9.30 -30.28 5.66
C GLU A 462 -10.72 -30.83 5.94
N GLY A 463 -11.07 -31.92 5.24
CA GLY A 463 -12.38 -32.55 5.38
C GLY A 463 -13.53 -31.90 4.62
N ALA A 464 -13.23 -31.01 3.68
CA ALA A 464 -14.23 -30.33 2.85
C ALA A 464 -14.93 -31.27 1.86
N ALA A 465 -16.10 -30.84 1.36
CA ALA A 465 -16.89 -31.57 0.38
C ALA A 465 -16.19 -31.60 -1.00
N ASP A 466 -16.62 -32.55 -1.82
CA ASP A 466 -16.20 -32.69 -3.23
C ASP A 466 -16.48 -31.39 -4.03
N PRO A 467 -15.54 -30.91 -4.87
CA PRO A 467 -15.71 -29.71 -5.70
C PRO A 467 -17.00 -29.70 -6.54
N ALA A 468 -17.40 -30.86 -7.08
CA ALA A 468 -18.63 -30.96 -7.84
C ALA A 468 -19.88 -30.72 -6.99
N ALA A 469 -19.88 -31.16 -5.73
CA ALA A 469 -20.95 -30.88 -4.79
C ALA A 469 -21.01 -29.40 -4.41
N ILE A 470 -19.86 -28.76 -4.16
CA ILE A 470 -19.75 -27.31 -3.89
C ILE A 470 -20.29 -26.52 -5.08
N LEU A 471 -19.83 -26.82 -6.31
CA LEU A 471 -20.28 -26.16 -7.53
C LEU A 471 -21.79 -26.28 -7.72
N ALA A 472 -22.35 -27.47 -7.50
CA ALA A 472 -23.78 -27.72 -7.62
C ALA A 472 -24.59 -26.91 -6.58
N ALA A 473 -24.14 -26.90 -5.32
CA ALA A 473 -24.78 -26.16 -4.24
C ALA A 473 -24.77 -24.64 -4.47
N VAL A 474 -23.63 -24.09 -4.89
CA VAL A 474 -23.49 -22.66 -5.22
C VAL A 474 -24.38 -22.31 -6.43
N ASN A 475 -24.31 -23.09 -7.52
CA ASN A 475 -25.10 -22.85 -8.73
C ASN A 475 -26.60 -22.99 -8.53
N ALA A 476 -27.06 -23.73 -7.51
CA ALA A 476 -28.48 -23.81 -7.15
C ALA A 476 -29.02 -22.48 -6.56
N ARG A 477 -28.16 -21.67 -5.95
CA ARG A 477 -28.52 -20.36 -5.39
C ARG A 477 -28.36 -19.21 -6.37
N LEU A 478 -27.58 -19.42 -7.45
CA LEU A 478 -27.27 -18.38 -8.43
C LEU A 478 -28.28 -18.33 -9.57
N GLY A 479 -28.53 -17.13 -10.05
CA GLY A 479 -29.28 -16.88 -11.28
C GLY A 479 -28.60 -17.56 -12.49
N LYS A 480 -29.38 -17.91 -13.50
CA LYS A 480 -28.92 -18.71 -14.65
C LYS A 480 -27.68 -18.12 -15.36
N THR A 481 -27.58 -16.81 -15.44
CA THR A 481 -26.45 -16.11 -16.07
C THR A 481 -25.22 -15.99 -15.17
N GLN A 482 -25.39 -16.10 -13.85
CA GLN A 482 -24.35 -15.96 -12.84
C GLN A 482 -23.68 -17.28 -12.48
N ARG A 483 -24.20 -18.41 -12.99
CA ARG A 483 -23.69 -19.74 -12.64
C ARG A 483 -22.23 -19.90 -13.04
N LEU A 484 -21.46 -20.42 -12.11
CA LEU A 484 -20.08 -20.83 -12.36
C LEU A 484 -20.06 -21.96 -13.38
N ALA A 485 -19.23 -21.80 -14.39
CA ALA A 485 -19.04 -22.81 -15.43
C ALA A 485 -18.15 -23.95 -14.94
N ALA A 486 -17.19 -23.66 -14.06
CA ALA A 486 -16.30 -24.63 -13.43
C ALA A 486 -15.87 -24.12 -12.04
N LEU A 487 -15.41 -25.07 -11.19
CA LEU A 487 -14.73 -24.79 -9.93
C LEU A 487 -13.45 -25.62 -9.88
N HIS A 488 -12.31 -24.95 -9.79
CA HIS A 488 -10.99 -25.55 -9.66
C HIS A 488 -10.47 -25.41 -8.24
N LEU A 489 -9.85 -26.47 -7.72
CA LEU A 489 -9.17 -26.44 -6.44
C LEU A 489 -7.70 -26.09 -6.63
N ILE A 490 -7.21 -25.24 -5.75
CA ILE A 490 -5.80 -24.87 -5.67
C ILE A 490 -5.35 -24.89 -4.20
N ASP A 491 -4.07 -25.16 -3.97
CA ASP A 491 -3.51 -25.24 -2.62
C ASP A 491 -3.44 -23.86 -1.95
N GLU A 492 -3.14 -22.82 -2.73
CA GLU A 492 -3.10 -21.43 -2.27
C GLU A 492 -3.47 -20.45 -3.39
N MET A 493 -4.05 -19.31 -3.01
CA MET A 493 -4.35 -18.24 -3.96
C MET A 493 -3.08 -17.51 -4.39
N PRO A 494 -2.86 -17.27 -5.71
CA PRO A 494 -1.72 -16.51 -6.19
C PRO A 494 -1.80 -15.05 -5.71
N ARG A 495 -0.76 -14.59 -5.00
CA ARG A 495 -0.73 -13.25 -4.40
C ARG A 495 0.58 -12.53 -4.70
N SER A 496 0.47 -11.21 -4.84
CA SER A 496 1.64 -10.34 -4.84
C SER A 496 2.30 -10.29 -3.45
N HIS A 497 3.53 -9.76 -3.38
CA HIS A 497 4.25 -9.59 -2.09
C HIS A 497 3.54 -8.71 -1.07
N ILE A 498 2.60 -7.87 -1.50
CA ILE A 498 1.71 -7.08 -0.64
C ILE A 498 0.35 -7.76 -0.40
N GLY A 499 0.24 -9.06 -0.67
CA GLY A 499 -0.95 -9.87 -0.41
C GLY A 499 -2.11 -9.69 -1.38
N LYS A 500 -1.94 -8.91 -2.48
CA LYS A 500 -2.99 -8.70 -3.48
C LYS A 500 -3.17 -9.94 -4.35
N LEU A 501 -4.43 -10.41 -4.50
CA LEU A 501 -4.78 -11.52 -5.38
C LEU A 501 -4.43 -11.22 -6.84
N LEU A 502 -3.74 -12.15 -7.49
CA LEU A 502 -3.32 -12.04 -8.89
C LEU A 502 -4.32 -12.77 -9.80
N LYS A 503 -5.45 -12.12 -10.10
CA LYS A 503 -6.50 -12.68 -10.98
C LYS A 503 -6.02 -12.97 -12.41
N THR A 504 -4.94 -12.34 -12.85
CA THR A 504 -4.31 -12.63 -14.14
C THR A 504 -3.79 -14.07 -14.17
N ASP A 505 -3.07 -14.47 -13.11
CA ASP A 505 -2.51 -15.82 -13.01
C ASP A 505 -3.62 -16.88 -12.97
N LEU A 506 -4.75 -16.57 -12.31
CA LEU A 506 -5.93 -17.45 -12.29
C LEU A 506 -6.62 -17.55 -13.67
N ARG A 507 -6.64 -16.45 -14.46
CA ARG A 507 -7.15 -16.49 -15.84
C ARG A 507 -6.26 -17.36 -16.73
N ASP A 508 -4.94 -17.22 -16.60
CA ASP A 508 -3.98 -18.03 -17.34
C ASP A 508 -4.09 -19.51 -16.95
N GLU A 509 -4.31 -19.80 -15.67
CA GLU A 509 -4.54 -21.15 -15.19
C GLU A 509 -5.87 -21.73 -15.71
N ALA A 510 -6.95 -20.97 -15.66
CA ALA A 510 -8.24 -21.37 -16.22
C ALA A 510 -8.13 -21.69 -17.74
N ALA A 511 -7.34 -20.91 -18.48
CA ALA A 511 -7.08 -21.16 -19.90
C ALA A 511 -6.29 -22.47 -20.13
N ARG A 512 -5.36 -22.81 -19.23
CA ARG A 512 -4.58 -24.06 -19.27
C ARG A 512 -5.41 -25.29 -18.94
N LEU A 513 -6.35 -25.17 -18.01
CA LEU A 513 -7.23 -26.27 -17.58
C LEU A 513 -8.34 -26.60 -18.57
N GLY A 514 -8.41 -25.91 -19.69
CA GLY A 514 -9.39 -26.09 -20.73
C GLY A 514 -10.59 -25.18 -20.53
N GLY A 515 -10.62 -24.11 -21.32
CA GLY A 515 -11.71 -23.14 -21.27
C GLY A 515 -13.09 -23.79 -21.39
N VAL A 516 -14.08 -23.14 -20.84
CA VAL A 516 -15.49 -23.56 -20.83
C VAL A 516 -16.02 -23.57 -22.26
N GLU A 517 -16.54 -24.73 -22.74
CA GLU A 517 -17.23 -24.87 -24.01
C GLU A 517 -18.56 -24.11 -24.05
#